data_b154f79cc4af9f8cbb8b0756956b6b4d
#
_entry.id   b154f79cc4af9f8cbb8b0756956b6b4d
#
_cell.length_a   1.000
_cell.length_b   1.000
_cell.length_c   1.000
_cell.angle_alpha   90.00
_cell.angle_beta   90.00
_cell.angle_gamma   90.00
#
_symmetry.space_group_name_H-M   'P 1'
#
loop_
_entity.id
_entity.type
_entity.pdbx_description
1 polymer ?
#
loop_
_entity_poly.entity_id
_entity_poly.type
_entity_poly.pdbx_seq_one_letter_code
_entity_poly.pdbx_strand_id
1 'polypeptide(L)'
;HRFLWEVDPAKAEIKGEVTTYFTALDDMDEMVFDLANNMKVSEVKQRGKDLSFSQNDNDELIISLISTQKKSTLDSLTVFYEGNPVSSGFGSFEISTHGSGNTPVLWTLSEPYGAKGWWPCKQDLIDKIDSIDIFIKHPEKYKAASNGLLVSEITNSGKTLTHWRHQYPIPAYLIAIAVTNYAVYKDNTGDLEFDIVNYVYPEDLDYTKGQTAITPAIMRLFNEL
;
A
#
# COMPACT_ATOMS: atom_id res chain seq x y z
N HIS A 1 7.33 -8.01 -0.21
CA HIS A 1 6.89 -7.26 -1.40
C HIS A 1 7.57 -5.90 -1.44
N ARG A 2 7.70 -5.35 -2.64
CA ARG A 2 8.10 -3.96 -2.87
C ARG A 2 7.05 -3.30 -3.75
N PHE A 3 6.51 -2.19 -3.29
CA PHE A 3 5.51 -1.41 -3.99
C PHE A 3 6.08 -0.05 -4.39
N LEU A 4 5.84 0.38 -5.61
CA LEU A 4 6.01 1.75 -6.04
C LEU A 4 4.69 2.22 -6.67
N TRP A 5 4.02 3.13 -5.98
CA TRP A 5 2.77 3.72 -6.45
C TRP A 5 2.93 5.20 -6.74
N GLU A 6 2.47 5.64 -7.90
CA GLU A 6 2.31 7.04 -8.23
C GLU A 6 0.83 7.40 -8.16
N VAL A 7 0.48 8.35 -7.30
CA VAL A 7 -0.89 8.77 -7.00
C VAL A 7 -0.99 10.29 -6.88
N ASP A 8 -2.17 10.82 -7.18
CA ASP A 8 -2.53 12.21 -6.93
C ASP A 8 -3.93 12.22 -6.29
N PRO A 9 -4.11 12.72 -5.05
CA PRO A 9 -5.42 12.75 -4.39
C PRO A 9 -6.50 13.51 -5.18
N ALA A 10 -6.10 14.39 -6.11
CA ALA A 10 -7.03 15.11 -6.98
C ALA A 10 -7.49 14.29 -8.19
N LYS A 11 -7.00 13.05 -8.35
CA LYS A 11 -7.27 12.20 -9.51
C LYS A 11 -7.58 10.77 -9.09
N ALA A 12 -8.66 10.21 -9.65
CA ALA A 12 -9.05 8.81 -9.38
C ALA A 12 -8.21 7.84 -10.22
N GLU A 13 -6.89 7.91 -10.12
CA GLU A 13 -5.95 7.07 -10.88
C GLU A 13 -4.78 6.61 -10.02
N ILE A 14 -4.29 5.42 -10.32
CA ILE A 14 -3.04 4.88 -9.76
C ILE A 14 -2.18 4.31 -10.87
N LYS A 15 -0.87 4.51 -10.75
CA LYS A 15 0.14 3.79 -11.53
C LYS A 15 1.03 3.03 -10.57
N GLY A 16 1.16 1.73 -10.79
CA GLY A 16 1.84 0.83 -9.87
C GLY A 16 2.92 -0.01 -10.52
N GLU A 17 3.97 -0.24 -9.73
CA GLU A 17 4.99 -1.26 -9.93
C GLU A 17 5.02 -2.11 -8.66
N VAL A 18 4.65 -3.38 -8.76
CA VAL A 18 4.62 -4.30 -7.61
C VAL A 18 5.57 -5.45 -7.87
N THR A 19 6.63 -5.54 -7.06
CA THR A 19 7.54 -6.68 -7.05
C THR A 19 7.15 -7.63 -5.94
N THR A 20 6.76 -8.85 -6.32
CA THR A 20 6.46 -9.95 -5.41
C THR A 20 7.65 -10.88 -5.33
N TYR A 21 8.21 -11.05 -4.12
CA TYR A 21 9.17 -12.09 -3.79
C TYR A 21 8.40 -13.28 -3.25
N PHE A 22 8.69 -14.47 -3.74
CA PHE A 22 7.94 -15.68 -3.40
C PHE A 22 8.82 -16.93 -3.36
N THR A 23 8.42 -17.88 -2.52
CA THR A 23 8.99 -19.23 -2.51
C THR A 23 7.90 -20.20 -2.95
N ALA A 24 8.13 -20.95 -4.01
CA ALA A 24 7.16 -21.91 -4.54
C ALA A 24 6.97 -23.08 -3.55
N LEU A 25 5.72 -23.43 -3.24
CA LEU A 25 5.39 -24.59 -2.40
C LEU A 25 5.42 -25.90 -3.18
N ASP A 26 5.21 -25.84 -4.50
CA ASP A 26 5.34 -26.94 -5.47
C ASP A 26 5.93 -26.41 -6.77
N ASP A 27 6.33 -27.30 -7.69
CA ASP A 27 6.76 -26.90 -9.03
C ASP A 27 5.61 -26.23 -9.76
N MET A 28 5.85 -25.02 -10.31
CA MET A 28 4.82 -24.23 -10.96
C MET A 28 5.35 -23.53 -12.24
N ASP A 29 4.51 -23.45 -13.26
CA ASP A 29 4.78 -22.79 -14.53
C ASP A 29 4.00 -21.48 -14.70
N GLU A 30 3.00 -21.25 -13.83
CA GLU A 30 2.14 -20.08 -13.84
C GLU A 30 2.00 -19.50 -12.43
N MET A 31 1.78 -18.19 -12.36
CA MET A 31 1.39 -17.48 -11.15
C MET A 31 0.11 -16.68 -11.39
N VAL A 32 -0.82 -16.72 -10.45
CA VAL A 32 -2.09 -16.00 -10.54
C VAL A 32 -2.18 -14.98 -9.41
N PHE A 33 -2.54 -13.75 -9.77
CA PHE A 33 -2.90 -12.70 -8.83
C PHE A 33 -4.36 -12.29 -9.04
N ASP A 34 -5.02 -11.89 -7.97
CA ASP A 34 -6.28 -11.16 -8.02
C ASP A 34 -5.99 -9.70 -8.40
N LEU A 35 -6.61 -9.23 -9.48
CA LEU A 35 -6.51 -7.83 -9.95
C LEU A 35 -7.74 -7.46 -10.77
N ALA A 36 -8.47 -6.46 -10.31
CA ALA A 36 -9.69 -6.00 -10.97
C ALA A 36 -9.43 -5.53 -12.41
N ASN A 37 -10.36 -5.81 -13.29
CA ASN A 37 -10.24 -5.59 -14.74
C ASN A 37 -10.08 -4.11 -15.16
N ASN A 38 -10.41 -3.17 -14.29
CA ASN A 38 -10.15 -1.74 -14.49
C ASN A 38 -8.68 -1.33 -14.24
N MET A 39 -7.87 -2.23 -13.66
CA MET A 39 -6.42 -2.10 -13.55
C MET A 39 -5.78 -2.80 -14.75
N LYS A 40 -5.15 -2.03 -15.64
CA LYS A 40 -4.54 -2.56 -16.87
C LYS A 40 -3.08 -2.84 -16.66
N VAL A 41 -2.70 -4.10 -16.77
CA VAL A 41 -1.30 -4.52 -16.77
C VAL A 41 -0.66 -4.17 -18.11
N SER A 42 0.45 -3.47 -18.08
CA SER A 42 1.23 -3.08 -19.24
C SER A 42 2.43 -4.00 -19.48
N GLU A 43 3.00 -4.53 -18.41
CA GLU A 43 4.21 -5.33 -18.48
C GLU A 43 4.34 -6.22 -17.24
N VAL A 44 4.89 -7.42 -17.41
CA VAL A 44 5.32 -8.28 -16.29
C VAL A 44 6.74 -8.73 -16.57
N LYS A 45 7.60 -8.64 -15.56
CA LYS A 45 9.02 -9.02 -15.65
C LYS A 45 9.41 -10.04 -14.60
N GLN A 46 10.20 -11.03 -15.00
CA GLN A 46 10.92 -11.94 -14.11
C GLN A 46 12.38 -12.03 -14.55
N ARG A 47 13.31 -11.81 -13.62
CA ARG A 47 14.75 -11.84 -13.91
C ARG A 47 15.15 -10.93 -15.10
N GLY A 48 14.49 -9.76 -15.23
CA GLY A 48 14.75 -8.78 -16.29
C GLY A 48 14.21 -9.15 -17.68
N LYS A 49 13.43 -10.24 -17.81
CA LYS A 49 12.77 -10.65 -19.06
C LYS A 49 11.26 -10.45 -18.95
N ASP A 50 10.67 -10.07 -20.08
CA ASP A 50 9.22 -9.91 -20.20
C ASP A 50 8.54 -11.27 -20.17
N LEU A 51 7.42 -11.36 -19.46
CA LEU A 51 6.58 -12.53 -19.36
C LEU A 51 5.27 -12.36 -20.14
N SER A 52 4.76 -13.48 -20.65
CA SER A 52 3.39 -13.53 -21.16
C SER A 52 2.39 -13.53 -20.01
N PHE A 53 1.33 -12.76 -20.15
CA PHE A 53 0.26 -12.70 -19.17
C PHE A 53 -1.10 -12.49 -19.84
N SER A 54 -2.17 -12.77 -19.11
CA SER A 54 -3.55 -12.43 -19.49
C SER A 54 -4.34 -11.97 -18.27
N GLN A 55 -5.30 -11.08 -18.49
CA GLN A 55 -6.32 -10.71 -17.50
C GLN A 55 -7.66 -11.28 -17.97
N ASN A 56 -8.41 -11.90 -17.07
CA ASN A 56 -9.70 -12.49 -17.37
C ASN A 56 -10.87 -11.78 -16.67
N ASP A 57 -12.11 -12.15 -17.00
CA ASP A 57 -13.32 -11.53 -16.46
C ASP A 57 -13.59 -11.89 -14.97
N ASN A 58 -12.81 -12.78 -14.39
CA ASN A 58 -12.87 -13.13 -12.97
C ASN A 58 -11.97 -12.26 -12.09
N ASP A 59 -11.41 -11.17 -12.63
CA ASP A 59 -10.40 -10.35 -11.97
C ASP A 59 -9.11 -11.11 -11.64
N GLU A 60 -8.68 -12.01 -12.51
CA GLU A 60 -7.44 -12.76 -12.36
C GLU A 60 -6.40 -12.29 -13.38
N LEU A 61 -5.19 -12.02 -12.90
CA LEU A 61 -3.99 -11.82 -13.69
C LEU A 61 -3.19 -13.13 -13.69
N ILE A 62 -3.20 -13.83 -14.82
CA ILE A 62 -2.50 -15.10 -15.02
C ILE A 62 -1.17 -14.81 -15.73
N ILE A 63 -0.06 -15.24 -15.15
CA ILE A 63 1.30 -14.97 -15.62
C ILE A 63 2.02 -16.29 -15.89
N SER A 64 2.48 -16.50 -17.12
CA SER A 64 3.34 -17.65 -17.47
C SER A 64 4.77 -17.34 -17.07
N LEU A 65 5.36 -18.17 -16.21
CA LEU A 65 6.73 -17.98 -15.73
C LEU A 65 7.75 -18.30 -16.84
N ILE A 66 8.94 -17.72 -16.73
CA ILE A 66 10.00 -17.88 -17.73
C ILE A 66 10.47 -19.34 -17.88
N SER A 67 10.31 -20.12 -16.84
CA SER A 67 10.57 -21.56 -16.76
C SER A 67 9.91 -22.09 -15.51
N THR A 68 9.73 -23.41 -15.42
CA THR A 68 9.21 -24.05 -14.20
C THR A 68 9.96 -23.56 -12.98
N GLN A 69 9.24 -22.86 -12.10
CA GLN A 69 9.74 -22.48 -10.77
C GLN A 69 9.73 -23.71 -9.89
N LYS A 70 10.90 -24.09 -9.39
CA LYS A 70 11.04 -25.30 -8.58
C LYS A 70 10.59 -25.07 -7.15
N LYS A 71 9.97 -26.09 -6.57
CA LYS A 71 9.61 -26.13 -5.15
C LYS A 71 10.75 -25.64 -4.26
N SER A 72 10.43 -24.86 -3.26
CA SER A 72 11.35 -24.31 -2.25
C SER A 72 12.45 -23.39 -2.81
N THR A 73 12.28 -22.87 -4.02
CA THR A 73 13.21 -21.86 -4.58
C THR A 73 12.59 -20.47 -4.49
N LEU A 74 13.40 -19.51 -4.02
CA LEU A 74 13.04 -18.10 -3.97
C LEU A 74 13.21 -17.46 -5.34
N ASP A 75 12.22 -16.69 -5.74
CA ASP A 75 12.27 -15.84 -6.93
C ASP A 75 11.44 -14.56 -6.74
N SER A 76 11.42 -13.72 -7.77
CA SER A 76 10.58 -12.52 -7.78
C SER A 76 10.11 -12.20 -9.18
N LEU A 77 8.95 -11.59 -9.28
CA LEU A 77 8.46 -10.96 -10.50
C LEU A 77 7.90 -9.56 -10.20
N THR A 78 7.87 -8.73 -11.21
CA THR A 78 7.36 -7.35 -11.13
C THR A 78 6.23 -7.15 -12.11
N VAL A 79 5.09 -6.68 -11.62
CA VAL A 79 3.91 -6.30 -12.42
C VAL A 79 3.86 -4.79 -12.53
N PHE A 80 3.78 -4.27 -13.76
CA PHE A 80 3.56 -2.85 -14.07
C PHE A 80 2.11 -2.67 -14.51
N TYR A 81 1.40 -1.76 -13.89
CA TYR A 81 -0.01 -1.55 -14.17
C TYR A 81 -0.45 -0.11 -13.92
N GLU A 82 -1.59 0.26 -14.46
CA GLU A 82 -2.25 1.53 -14.20
C GLU A 82 -3.77 1.39 -14.36
N GLY A 83 -4.51 2.29 -13.76
CA GLY A 83 -5.97 2.29 -13.91
C GLY A 83 -6.66 3.24 -12.95
N ASN A 84 -7.98 3.19 -13.02
CA ASN A 84 -8.87 3.96 -12.16
C ASN A 84 -9.54 3.00 -11.19
N PRO A 85 -9.03 2.89 -9.94
CA PRO A 85 -9.65 2.03 -8.93
C PRO A 85 -11.12 2.39 -8.72
N VAL A 86 -11.94 1.38 -8.54
CA VAL A 86 -13.37 1.56 -8.24
C VAL A 86 -13.60 1.19 -6.79
N SER A 87 -14.24 2.09 -6.04
CA SER A 87 -14.70 1.77 -4.70
C SER A 87 -15.66 0.58 -4.74
N SER A 88 -15.44 -0.39 -3.88
CA SER A 88 -16.26 -1.60 -3.80
C SER A 88 -16.83 -1.77 -2.40
N GLY A 89 -18.15 -1.68 -2.27
CA GLY A 89 -18.89 -2.03 -1.06
C GLY A 89 -18.43 -1.28 0.20
N PHE A 90 -17.44 -1.82 0.90
CA PHE A 90 -16.92 -1.26 2.14
C PHE A 90 -15.78 -0.25 1.94
N GLY A 91 -15.43 0.08 0.72
CA GLY A 91 -14.28 0.85 0.32
C GLY A 91 -13.33 -0.02 -0.50
N SER A 92 -12.25 0.48 -0.96
CA SER A 92 -11.08 -0.15 -1.57
C SER A 92 -10.05 0.92 -1.79
N PHE A 93 -10.33 1.82 -2.72
CA PHE A 93 -9.53 3.01 -3.02
C PHE A 93 -10.49 4.20 -3.12
N GLU A 94 -10.39 5.10 -2.16
CA GLU A 94 -11.35 6.20 -2.00
C GLU A 94 -10.70 7.54 -2.30
N ILE A 95 -11.44 8.38 -3.02
CA ILE A 95 -11.10 9.78 -3.25
C ILE A 95 -12.24 10.65 -2.73
N SER A 96 -11.89 11.67 -1.95
CA SER A 96 -12.84 12.62 -1.38
C SER A 96 -12.16 13.98 -1.17
N THR A 97 -12.80 14.83 -0.40
CA THR A 97 -12.25 16.11 0.02
C THR A 97 -12.53 16.35 1.50
N HIS A 98 -11.71 17.18 2.15
CA HIS A 98 -11.92 17.62 3.51
C HIS A 98 -11.74 19.14 3.65
N GLY A 99 -12.15 19.68 4.81
CA GLY A 99 -12.04 21.09 5.13
C GLY A 99 -12.92 22.00 4.26
N SER A 100 -13.00 23.28 4.63
CA SER A 100 -13.78 24.28 3.90
C SER A 100 -13.22 24.60 2.50
N GLY A 101 -11.95 24.27 2.25
CA GLY A 101 -11.26 24.45 0.97
C GLY A 101 -11.42 23.28 0.01
N ASN A 102 -12.20 22.26 0.35
CA ASN A 102 -12.35 21.02 -0.44
C ASN A 102 -10.98 20.43 -0.84
N THR A 103 -10.08 20.29 0.13
CA THR A 103 -8.75 19.72 -0.12
C THR A 103 -8.87 18.25 -0.49
N PRO A 104 -8.28 17.81 -1.62
CA PRO A 104 -8.34 16.43 -2.02
C PRO A 104 -7.68 15.49 -1.02
N VAL A 105 -8.30 14.34 -0.77
CA VAL A 105 -7.77 13.24 0.01
C VAL A 105 -8.00 11.91 -0.67
N LEU A 106 -6.99 11.06 -0.60
CA LEU A 106 -7.01 9.67 -1.06
C LEU A 106 -6.71 8.79 0.14
N TRP A 107 -7.47 7.70 0.31
CA TRP A 107 -7.14 6.61 1.25
C TRP A 107 -7.62 5.26 0.71
N THR A 108 -7.07 4.19 1.28
CA THR A 108 -7.50 2.84 0.95
C THR A 108 -8.07 2.14 2.18
N LEU A 109 -9.10 1.31 1.95
CA LEU A 109 -9.73 0.46 2.95
C LEU A 109 -10.14 -0.85 2.27
N SER A 110 -9.31 -1.88 2.37
CA SER A 110 -9.42 -3.07 1.54
C SER A 110 -10.01 -4.29 2.26
N GLU A 111 -10.52 -4.14 3.47
CA GLU A 111 -11.05 -5.23 4.29
C GLU A 111 -12.37 -5.78 3.73
N PRO A 112 -12.55 -7.12 3.63
CA PRO A 112 -11.48 -8.11 3.67
C PRO A 112 -10.93 -8.49 2.30
N TYR A 113 -11.58 -8.12 1.18
CA TYR A 113 -11.26 -8.55 -0.19
C TYR A 113 -11.20 -7.41 -1.21
N GLY A 114 -10.98 -6.18 -0.77
CA GLY A 114 -10.91 -5.00 -1.62
C GLY A 114 -9.52 -4.71 -2.23
N ALA A 115 -8.46 -5.41 -1.79
CA ALA A 115 -7.10 -5.15 -2.23
C ALA A 115 -6.93 -5.29 -3.75
N LYS A 116 -7.55 -6.28 -4.38
CA LYS A 116 -7.53 -6.48 -5.83
C LYS A 116 -8.07 -5.29 -6.63
N GLY A 117 -8.85 -4.42 -6.01
CA GLY A 117 -9.41 -3.22 -6.65
C GLY A 117 -8.38 -2.18 -7.03
N TRP A 118 -7.13 -2.26 -6.51
CA TRP A 118 -6.12 -1.25 -6.75
C TRP A 118 -4.67 -1.75 -6.86
N TRP A 119 -4.39 -3.03 -6.53
CA TRP A 119 -3.06 -3.63 -6.76
C TRP A 119 -3.15 -5.14 -6.94
N PRO A 120 -2.23 -5.77 -7.72
CA PRO A 120 -2.22 -7.22 -7.93
C PRO A 120 -1.79 -7.92 -6.65
N CYS A 121 -2.68 -8.74 -6.07
CA CYS A 121 -2.48 -9.38 -4.77
C CYS A 121 -2.95 -10.84 -4.78
N LYS A 122 -2.61 -11.56 -3.72
CA LYS A 122 -3.25 -12.82 -3.35
C LYS A 122 -4.20 -12.54 -2.18
N GLN A 123 -5.50 -12.71 -2.40
CA GLN A 123 -6.52 -12.43 -1.38
C GLN A 123 -6.71 -13.57 -0.39
N ASP A 124 -5.64 -14.27 -0.05
CA ASP A 124 -5.61 -15.29 0.98
C ASP A 124 -5.30 -14.62 2.34
N LEU A 125 -6.20 -14.76 3.31
CA LEU A 125 -6.04 -14.14 4.64
C LEU A 125 -5.00 -14.86 5.51
N ILE A 126 -4.61 -16.07 5.15
CA ILE A 126 -3.67 -16.92 5.89
C ILE A 126 -2.25 -16.76 5.32
N ASP A 127 -2.11 -16.66 4.00
CA ASP A 127 -0.83 -16.48 3.32
C ASP A 127 -0.36 -15.01 3.43
N LYS A 128 0.17 -14.67 4.60
CA LYS A 128 0.62 -13.32 4.91
C LYS A 128 1.93 -12.99 4.23
N ILE A 129 2.09 -11.73 3.87
CA ILE A 129 3.31 -11.16 3.32
C ILE A 129 4.28 -10.89 4.47
N ASP A 130 5.49 -11.46 4.45
CA ASP A 130 6.46 -11.38 5.55
C ASP A 130 6.93 -9.93 5.84
N SER A 131 7.15 -9.15 4.79
CA SER A 131 7.60 -7.76 4.90
C SER A 131 7.29 -6.98 3.64
N ILE A 132 7.17 -5.66 3.79
CA ILE A 132 6.86 -4.76 2.69
C ILE A 132 7.71 -3.50 2.74
N ASP A 133 8.15 -3.06 1.57
CA ASP A 133 8.67 -1.73 1.29
C ASP A 133 7.68 -1.00 0.39
N ILE A 134 7.15 0.13 0.85
CA ILE A 134 6.13 0.92 0.15
C ILE A 134 6.71 2.27 -0.24
N PHE A 135 6.80 2.51 -1.53
CA PHE A 135 7.20 3.80 -2.11
C PHE A 135 5.98 4.47 -2.70
N ILE A 136 5.65 5.66 -2.22
CA ILE A 136 4.52 6.46 -2.69
C ILE A 136 5.04 7.74 -3.31
N LYS A 137 4.83 7.90 -4.61
CA LYS A 137 5.17 9.11 -5.35
C LYS A 137 3.92 9.97 -5.50
N HIS A 138 3.95 11.17 -4.96
CA HIS A 138 2.80 12.08 -4.91
C HIS A 138 3.23 13.55 -5.10
N PRO A 139 2.30 14.49 -5.39
CA PRO A 139 2.62 15.92 -5.44
C PRO A 139 3.20 16.41 -4.10
N GLU A 140 4.25 17.26 -4.17
CA GLU A 140 5.03 17.72 -3.00
C GLU A 140 4.22 18.47 -1.94
N LYS A 141 3.07 19.03 -2.31
CA LYS A 141 2.16 19.73 -1.38
C LYS A 141 1.40 18.81 -0.42
N TYR A 142 1.46 17.50 -0.63
CA TYR A 142 0.79 16.49 0.21
C TYR A 142 1.80 15.70 1.04
N LYS A 143 1.27 14.94 2.00
CA LYS A 143 1.98 13.95 2.80
C LYS A 143 1.33 12.59 2.55
N ALA A 144 2.15 11.55 2.52
CA ALA A 144 1.68 10.18 2.39
C ALA A 144 1.91 9.39 3.68
N ALA A 145 0.87 8.75 4.20
CA ALA A 145 0.94 7.81 5.31
C ALA A 145 0.72 6.38 4.81
N SER A 146 1.36 5.41 5.45
CA SER A 146 1.24 4.00 5.12
C SER A 146 1.64 3.11 6.32
N ASN A 147 1.69 1.78 6.10
CA ASN A 147 2.06 0.80 7.10
C ASN A 147 3.55 0.86 7.46
N GLY A 148 3.85 0.64 8.74
CA GLY A 148 5.22 0.51 9.24
C GLY A 148 5.87 1.82 9.64
N LEU A 149 7.19 1.93 9.44
CA LEU A 149 8.00 3.08 9.80
C LEU A 149 8.35 3.91 8.58
N LEU A 150 8.28 5.23 8.71
CA LEU A 150 8.76 6.16 7.69
C LEU A 150 10.30 6.08 7.60
N VAL A 151 10.80 5.67 6.44
CA VAL A 151 12.24 5.54 6.16
C VAL A 151 12.80 6.81 5.57
N SER A 152 12.10 7.40 4.57
CA SER A 152 12.55 8.62 3.92
C SER A 152 11.42 9.35 3.20
N GLU A 153 11.59 10.67 3.03
CA GLU A 153 10.83 11.53 2.13
C GLU A 153 11.81 12.33 1.28
N ILE A 154 11.76 12.16 -0.03
CA ILE A 154 12.67 12.84 -0.98
C ILE A 154 11.82 13.61 -1.98
N THR A 155 11.96 14.92 -1.97
CA THR A 155 11.25 15.82 -2.90
C THR A 155 12.16 16.22 -4.06
N ASN A 156 11.65 16.05 -5.27
CA ASN A 156 12.31 16.48 -6.49
C ASN A 156 11.28 16.86 -7.57
N SER A 157 11.48 17.97 -8.24
CA SER A 157 10.68 18.43 -9.39
C SER A 157 9.16 18.42 -9.14
N GLY A 158 8.73 18.92 -7.96
CA GLY A 158 7.31 19.07 -7.62
C GLY A 158 6.63 17.78 -7.14
N LYS A 159 7.38 16.69 -6.96
CA LYS A 159 6.90 15.42 -6.43
C LYS A 159 7.74 14.97 -5.24
N THR A 160 7.11 14.30 -4.30
CA THR A 160 7.76 13.64 -3.17
C THR A 160 7.64 12.13 -3.36
N LEU A 161 8.75 11.43 -3.14
CA LEU A 161 8.80 9.98 -2.98
C LEU A 161 8.92 9.67 -1.49
N THR A 162 7.86 9.14 -0.91
CA THR A 162 7.82 8.73 0.50
C THR A 162 8.04 7.22 0.58
N HIS A 163 8.97 6.77 1.42
CA HIS A 163 9.29 5.36 1.64
C HIS A 163 8.88 4.93 3.05
N TRP A 164 8.00 3.93 3.13
CA TRP A 164 7.58 3.24 4.35
C TRP A 164 8.07 1.80 4.33
N ARG A 165 8.38 1.26 5.50
CA ARG A 165 8.81 -0.13 5.67
C ARG A 165 8.13 -0.80 6.84
N HIS A 166 7.55 -1.98 6.58
CA HIS A 166 6.92 -2.83 7.58
C HIS A 166 7.55 -4.23 7.54
N GLN A 167 7.92 -4.77 8.71
CA GLN A 167 8.74 -5.98 8.81
C GLN A 167 8.03 -7.14 9.55
N TYR A 168 6.72 -7.07 9.71
CA TYR A 168 5.92 -8.12 10.33
C TYR A 168 4.95 -8.71 9.31
N PRO A 169 4.59 -10.02 9.46
CA PRO A 169 3.63 -10.64 8.55
C PRO A 169 2.30 -9.89 8.51
N ILE A 170 1.87 -9.50 7.31
CA ILE A 170 0.67 -8.68 7.08
C ILE A 170 -0.18 -9.27 5.95
N PRO A 171 -1.50 -9.44 6.12
CA PRO A 171 -2.38 -9.85 5.03
C PRO A 171 -2.59 -8.70 4.03
N ALA A 172 -2.89 -9.05 2.78
CA ALA A 172 -3.01 -8.10 1.68
C ALA A 172 -3.99 -6.95 1.97
N TYR A 173 -5.12 -7.22 2.62
CA TYR A 173 -6.15 -6.22 2.89
C TYR A 173 -5.76 -5.13 3.91
N LEU A 174 -4.73 -5.37 4.74
CA LEU A 174 -4.22 -4.38 5.70
C LEU A 174 -3.17 -3.45 5.10
N ILE A 175 -2.68 -3.72 3.89
CA ILE A 175 -1.79 -2.80 3.18
C ILE A 175 -2.61 -1.58 2.76
N ALA A 176 -2.18 -0.41 3.23
CA ALA A 176 -2.94 0.82 3.08
C ALA A 176 -2.06 2.02 2.76
N ILE A 177 -2.61 2.95 2.01
CA ILE A 177 -2.03 4.27 1.78
C ILE A 177 -3.08 5.35 2.06
N ALA A 178 -2.61 6.51 2.53
CA ALA A 178 -3.44 7.70 2.65
C ALA A 178 -2.61 8.94 2.29
N VAL A 179 -3.16 9.80 1.43
CA VAL A 179 -2.44 10.97 0.90
C VAL A 179 -3.34 12.19 0.91
N THR A 180 -2.91 13.23 1.62
CA THR A 180 -3.47 14.58 1.58
C THR A 180 -2.48 15.58 2.20
N ASN A 181 -2.91 16.82 2.46
CA ASN A 181 -2.09 17.86 3.11
C ASN A 181 -1.97 17.69 4.65
N TYR A 182 -1.79 16.46 5.14
CA TYR A 182 -1.75 16.18 6.58
C TYR A 182 -0.86 17.14 7.37
N ALA A 183 -1.37 17.61 8.51
CA ALA A 183 -0.56 18.07 9.62
C ALA A 183 -0.02 16.85 10.37
N VAL A 184 1.28 16.84 10.67
CA VAL A 184 1.94 15.71 11.34
C VAL A 184 2.51 16.16 12.67
N TYR A 185 2.21 15.41 13.73
CA TYR A 185 2.78 15.66 15.06
C TYR A 185 3.04 14.33 15.79
N LYS A 186 3.88 14.41 16.83
CA LYS A 186 4.18 13.28 17.71
C LYS A 186 3.57 13.53 19.09
N ASP A 187 2.98 12.51 19.67
CA ASP A 187 2.63 12.53 21.08
C ASP A 187 3.88 12.41 21.95
N ASN A 188 3.83 12.98 23.15
CA ASN A 188 4.90 12.80 24.14
C ASN A 188 4.82 11.37 24.71
N THR A 189 5.71 10.51 24.25
CA THR A 189 5.76 9.09 24.65
C THR A 189 6.44 8.85 25.98
N GLY A 190 7.19 9.84 26.50
CA GLY A 190 7.91 9.74 27.77
C GLY A 190 8.99 8.65 27.74
N ASP A 191 8.72 7.55 28.42
CA ASP A 191 9.60 6.37 28.55
C ASP A 191 9.41 5.29 27.50
N LEU A 192 8.46 5.45 26.57
CA LEU A 192 8.28 4.52 25.45
C LEU A 192 9.43 4.67 24.45
N GLU A 193 9.97 3.54 24.00
CA GLU A 193 11.10 3.48 23.06
C GLU A 193 10.73 3.73 21.59
N PHE A 194 9.49 4.14 21.31
CA PHE A 194 8.98 4.40 19.96
C PHE A 194 8.15 5.68 19.91
N ASP A 195 8.08 6.26 18.72
CA ASP A 195 7.25 7.43 18.43
C ASP A 195 5.79 7.03 18.19
N ILE A 196 4.87 7.84 18.68
CA ILE A 196 3.45 7.84 18.26
C ILE A 196 3.27 9.03 17.33
N VAL A 197 3.14 8.76 16.05
CA VAL A 197 3.07 9.79 15.00
C VAL A 197 1.64 9.88 14.46
N ASN A 198 1.08 11.08 14.49
CA ASN A 198 -0.29 11.35 14.07
C ASN A 198 -0.29 12.12 12.76
N TYR A 199 -1.07 11.62 11.78
CA TYR A 199 -1.38 12.26 10.50
C TYR A 199 -2.83 12.69 10.54
N VAL A 200 -3.10 13.98 10.60
CA VAL A 200 -4.45 14.53 10.83
C VAL A 200 -4.77 15.63 9.82
N TYR A 201 -6.02 15.87 9.58
CA TYR A 201 -6.39 17.03 8.77
C TYR A 201 -5.99 18.33 9.50
N PRO A 202 -5.46 19.33 8.78
CA PRO A 202 -4.99 20.56 9.41
C PRO A 202 -6.05 21.27 10.25
N GLU A 203 -7.31 21.24 9.81
CA GLU A 203 -8.45 21.84 10.52
C GLU A 203 -8.79 21.15 11.84
N ASP A 204 -8.44 19.88 11.99
CA ASP A 204 -8.73 19.09 13.18
C ASP A 204 -7.52 18.98 14.13
N LEU A 205 -6.39 19.63 13.81
CA LEU A 205 -5.12 19.46 14.51
C LEU A 205 -5.23 19.70 16.03
N ASP A 206 -5.81 20.83 16.43
CA ASP A 206 -5.88 21.20 17.85
C ASP A 206 -6.86 20.30 18.62
N TYR A 207 -7.99 19.95 18.01
CA TYR A 207 -8.93 19.00 18.58
C TYR A 207 -8.30 17.62 18.77
N THR A 208 -7.64 17.10 17.72
CA THR A 208 -7.06 15.76 17.72
C THR A 208 -5.92 15.63 18.74
N LYS A 209 -5.07 16.64 18.91
CA LYS A 209 -4.02 16.64 19.96
C LYS A 209 -4.58 16.40 21.35
N GLY A 210 -5.76 16.97 21.64
CA GLY A 210 -6.44 16.74 22.90
C GLY A 210 -6.95 15.31 23.08
N GLN A 211 -7.33 14.65 21.97
CA GLN A 211 -7.88 13.28 22.02
C GLN A 211 -6.77 12.22 22.04
N THR A 212 -5.68 12.40 21.32
CA THR A 212 -4.59 11.42 21.25
C THR A 212 -3.68 11.41 22.47
N ALA A 213 -3.76 12.41 23.33
CA ALA A 213 -2.95 12.51 24.56
C ALA A 213 -3.05 11.29 25.50
N ILE A 214 -4.12 10.48 25.38
CA ILE A 214 -4.29 9.22 26.13
C ILE A 214 -3.52 8.04 25.52
N THR A 215 -3.14 8.11 24.24
CA THR A 215 -2.54 6.99 23.51
C THR A 215 -1.26 6.44 24.17
N PRO A 216 -0.32 7.27 24.70
CA PRO A 216 0.85 6.77 25.39
C PRO A 216 0.51 5.91 26.62
N ALA A 217 -0.55 6.26 27.37
CA ALA A 217 -0.99 5.48 28.52
C ALA A 217 -1.58 4.12 28.09
N ILE A 218 -2.34 4.08 26.99
CA ILE A 218 -2.87 2.84 26.41
C ILE A 218 -1.73 1.93 25.96
N MET A 219 -0.70 2.49 25.29
CA MET A 219 0.47 1.72 24.83
C MET A 219 1.27 1.11 25.99
N ARG A 220 1.43 1.84 27.12
CA ARG A 220 2.04 1.28 28.33
C ARG A 220 1.26 0.09 28.86
N LEU A 221 -0.05 0.23 28.96
CA LEU A 221 -0.92 -0.86 29.41
C LEU A 221 -0.75 -2.12 28.54
N PHE A 222 -0.69 -1.97 27.20
CA PHE A 222 -0.49 -3.11 26.31
C PHE A 222 0.91 -3.72 26.40
N ASN A 223 1.92 -2.96 26.76
CA ASN A 223 3.26 -3.50 26.99
C ASN A 223 3.41 -4.27 28.32
N GLU A 224 2.49 -4.06 29.26
CA GLU A 224 2.48 -4.77 30.57
C GLU A 224 1.69 -6.08 30.52
N LEU A 225 0.85 -6.31 29.49
CA LEU A 225 0.01 -7.52 29.31
C LEU A 225 0.73 -8.61 28.49
#